data_72cdebf7ea1485f237a37ccd1a283adf
#
_entry.id   72cdebf7ea1485f237a37ccd1a283adf
#
_cell.length_a   1.000
_cell.length_b   1.000
_cell.length_c   1.000
_cell.angle_alpha   90.00
_cell.angle_beta   90.00
_cell.angle_gamma   90.00
#
_symmetry.space_group_name_H-M   'P 1'
#
loop_
_entity.id
_entity.type
_entity.pdbx_description
1 polymer ?
#
loop_
_entity_poly.entity_id
_entity_poly.type
_entity_poly.pdbx_seq_one_letter_code
_entity_poly.pdbx_strand_id
1 'polypeptide(L)'
;LPQQVDHKTCKSNNMDTAIIEVRNLTLDDYNALKESMQKAYASLGGQYWKEETLKRLIQKFPDGQIVITHNGDVVGCALSIIVDYDKFGDKHTYLDITGNFSFDTHDPDGDTLYGIEVFVHPDYRGLRLARRLYDSRKLLCERMNLRMIIAGGRIPKYDMYANELTPRQYIDKVRNREILDPTLTFQLSNDFQVKKIMRNYLPEDNESRGHATLLVWHNVYYDSEKSIILRKKDIIRIGLVQWQMRPYFKP
;
A
#
# COMPACT_ATOMS: atom_id res chain seq x y z
N LEU A 1 15.74 -64.61 22.46
CA LEU A 1 14.54 -63.83 22.05
C LEU A 1 15.01 -62.46 21.55
N PRO A 2 14.81 -62.09 20.28
CA PRO A 2 15.19 -60.76 19.75
C PRO A 2 14.08 -59.76 20.10
N GLN A 3 14.50 -58.60 20.60
CA GLN A 3 13.63 -57.48 20.87
C GLN A 3 13.20 -56.81 19.55
N GLN A 4 11.88 -56.66 19.36
CA GLN A 4 11.28 -55.87 18.29
C GLN A 4 11.57 -54.38 18.51
N VAL A 5 12.17 -53.76 17.52
CA VAL A 5 12.35 -52.31 17.46
C VAL A 5 11.11 -51.70 16.77
N ASP A 6 10.29 -51.01 17.53
CA ASP A 6 9.14 -50.25 17.03
C ASP A 6 9.63 -49.11 16.15
N HIS A 7 9.40 -49.19 14.85
CA HIS A 7 9.53 -48.07 13.92
C HIS A 7 8.36 -47.10 14.12
N LYS A 8 8.55 -46.09 14.96
CA LYS A 8 7.69 -44.91 14.98
C LYS A 8 7.79 -44.20 13.64
N THR A 9 6.76 -44.34 12.82
CA THR A 9 6.54 -43.55 11.62
C THR A 9 6.54 -42.08 11.95
N CYS A 10 7.59 -41.40 11.53
CA CYS A 10 7.68 -39.94 11.55
C CYS A 10 6.60 -39.41 10.58
N LYS A 11 5.48 -38.91 11.12
CA LYS A 11 4.50 -38.16 10.32
C LYS A 11 5.19 -36.91 9.82
N SER A 12 5.45 -36.82 8.53
CA SER A 12 5.85 -35.58 7.88
C SER A 12 4.71 -34.58 8.05
N ASN A 13 4.91 -33.60 8.93
CA ASN A 13 4.08 -32.41 8.95
C ASN A 13 4.33 -31.68 7.61
N ASN A 14 3.49 -31.93 6.62
CA ASN A 14 3.34 -31.01 5.51
C ASN A 14 2.85 -29.67 6.11
N MET A 15 3.76 -28.77 6.40
CA MET A 15 3.41 -27.38 6.58
C MET A 15 2.96 -26.89 5.20
N ASP A 16 1.66 -26.78 5.00
CA ASP A 16 1.09 -26.13 3.83
C ASP A 16 1.67 -24.69 3.81
N THR A 17 2.67 -24.49 2.96
CA THR A 17 3.32 -23.21 2.81
C THR A 17 2.32 -22.28 2.11
N ALA A 18 1.79 -21.29 2.82
CA ALA A 18 0.87 -20.32 2.25
C ALA A 18 1.49 -19.60 1.06
N ILE A 19 0.78 -19.61 -0.06
CA ILE A 19 1.19 -18.91 -1.29
C ILE A 19 0.71 -17.45 -1.19
N ILE A 20 1.67 -16.54 -1.13
CA ILE A 20 1.39 -15.09 -1.14
C ILE A 20 1.89 -14.52 -2.45
N GLU A 21 0.99 -13.92 -3.21
CA GLU A 21 1.28 -13.28 -4.49
C GLU A 21 0.94 -11.79 -4.43
N VAL A 22 1.78 -10.97 -5.07
CA VAL A 22 1.50 -9.54 -5.32
C VAL A 22 1.48 -9.35 -6.83
N ARG A 23 0.36 -8.86 -7.34
CA ARG A 23 0.13 -8.68 -8.77
C ARG A 23 -0.76 -7.48 -9.06
N ASN A 24 -0.92 -7.16 -10.34
CA ASN A 24 -1.87 -6.13 -10.74
C ASN A 24 -3.31 -6.59 -10.50
N LEU A 25 -4.13 -5.64 -10.09
CA LEU A 25 -5.58 -5.79 -9.92
C LEU A 25 -6.26 -5.92 -11.28
N THR A 26 -7.18 -6.85 -11.41
CA THR A 26 -8.08 -6.99 -12.55
C THR A 26 -9.54 -6.82 -12.11
N LEU A 27 -10.46 -6.66 -13.06
CA LEU A 27 -11.89 -6.58 -12.72
C LEU A 27 -12.46 -7.89 -12.18
N ASP A 28 -11.86 -9.02 -12.52
CA ASP A 28 -12.27 -10.32 -12.00
C ASP A 28 -12.07 -10.42 -10.49
N ASP A 29 -11.18 -9.61 -9.92
CA ASP A 29 -10.92 -9.52 -8.49
C ASP A 29 -11.98 -8.72 -7.72
N TYR A 30 -12.90 -8.04 -8.41
CA TYR A 30 -13.77 -7.04 -7.79
C TYR A 30 -14.56 -7.57 -6.59
N ASN A 31 -15.22 -8.71 -6.71
CA ASN A 31 -16.06 -9.24 -5.64
C ASN A 31 -15.23 -9.59 -4.39
N ALA A 32 -14.11 -10.28 -4.58
CA ALA A 32 -13.20 -10.63 -3.48
C ALA A 32 -12.57 -9.39 -2.83
N LEU A 33 -12.19 -8.39 -3.65
CA LEU A 33 -11.69 -7.11 -3.17
C LEU A 33 -12.74 -6.37 -2.33
N LYS A 34 -13.98 -6.31 -2.81
CA LYS A 34 -15.11 -5.68 -2.11
C LYS A 34 -15.34 -6.30 -0.74
N GLU A 35 -15.41 -7.62 -0.66
CA GLU A 35 -15.57 -8.34 0.61
C GLU A 35 -14.43 -8.04 1.58
N SER A 36 -13.20 -8.07 1.10
CA SER A 36 -12.01 -7.72 1.89
C SER A 36 -12.05 -6.28 2.38
N MET A 37 -12.49 -5.32 1.55
CA MET A 37 -12.65 -3.92 1.93
C MET A 37 -13.71 -3.73 3.00
N GLN A 38 -14.87 -4.36 2.85
CA GLN A 38 -15.96 -4.26 3.82
C GLN A 38 -15.51 -4.74 5.21
N LYS A 39 -14.71 -5.79 5.28
CA LYS A 39 -14.09 -6.28 6.52
C LYS A 39 -13.03 -5.31 7.07
N ALA A 40 -12.17 -4.79 6.19
CA ALA A 40 -11.11 -3.86 6.58
C ALA A 40 -11.67 -2.54 7.16
N TYR A 41 -12.80 -2.08 6.62
CA TYR A 41 -13.46 -0.83 6.97
C TYR A 41 -14.77 -1.01 7.75
N ALA A 42 -14.92 -2.11 8.48
CA ALA A 42 -16.11 -2.39 9.27
C ALA A 42 -16.41 -1.27 10.29
N SER A 43 -15.39 -0.67 10.91
CA SER A 43 -15.55 0.49 11.83
C SER A 43 -16.03 1.77 11.15
N LEU A 44 -15.93 1.86 9.83
CA LEU A 44 -16.39 2.98 8.99
C LEU A 44 -17.68 2.63 8.23
N GLY A 45 -18.44 1.66 8.70
CA GLY A 45 -19.69 1.23 8.06
C GLY A 45 -19.49 0.30 6.85
N GLY A 46 -18.32 -0.33 6.73
CA GLY A 46 -18.03 -1.29 5.67
C GLY A 46 -17.97 -0.68 4.28
N GLN A 47 -17.34 0.49 4.17
CA GLN A 47 -17.18 1.20 2.90
C GLN A 47 -16.38 0.36 1.90
N TYR A 48 -16.72 0.51 0.62
CA TYR A 48 -16.01 -0.15 -0.49
C TYR A 48 -16.12 0.68 -1.76
N TRP A 49 -15.21 0.43 -2.70
CA TRP A 49 -15.22 1.07 -4.00
C TRP A 49 -16.26 0.44 -4.93
N LYS A 50 -17.00 1.27 -5.65
CA LYS A 50 -17.92 0.80 -6.69
C LYS A 50 -17.15 0.20 -7.86
N GLU A 51 -17.70 -0.82 -8.50
CA GLU A 51 -17.08 -1.50 -9.62
C GLU A 51 -16.70 -0.55 -10.76
N GLU A 52 -17.61 0.34 -11.14
CA GLU A 52 -17.38 1.33 -12.19
C GLU A 52 -16.24 2.31 -11.86
N THR A 53 -16.06 2.63 -10.58
CA THR A 53 -14.96 3.46 -10.10
C THR A 53 -13.63 2.74 -10.24
N LEU A 54 -13.60 1.48 -9.83
CA LEU A 54 -12.41 0.63 -9.93
C LEU A 54 -12.04 0.37 -11.40
N LYS A 55 -13.02 0.09 -12.26
CA LYS A 55 -12.84 -0.08 -13.70
C LYS A 55 -12.19 1.13 -14.35
N ARG A 56 -12.68 2.35 -14.03
CA ARG A 56 -12.05 3.59 -14.47
C ARG A 56 -10.60 3.71 -14.07
N LEU A 57 -10.31 3.42 -12.80
CA LEU A 57 -8.96 3.50 -12.27
C LEU A 57 -8.01 2.52 -12.94
N ILE A 58 -8.44 1.25 -13.12
CA ILE A 58 -7.68 0.22 -13.84
C ILE A 58 -7.42 0.65 -15.29
N GLN A 59 -8.42 1.21 -15.98
CA GLN A 59 -8.26 1.67 -17.35
C GLN A 59 -7.27 2.84 -17.48
N LYS A 60 -7.26 3.76 -16.52
CA LYS A 60 -6.36 4.92 -16.52
C LYS A 60 -4.93 4.56 -16.20
N PHE A 61 -4.73 3.73 -15.16
CA PHE A 61 -3.40 3.40 -14.66
C PHE A 61 -3.35 1.96 -14.09
N PRO A 62 -3.33 0.93 -14.96
CA PRO A 62 -3.35 -0.47 -14.52
C PRO A 62 -2.15 -0.85 -13.63
N ASP A 63 -0.95 -0.33 -13.92
CA ASP A 63 0.27 -0.64 -13.16
C ASP A 63 0.22 -0.13 -11.71
N GLY A 64 -0.55 0.91 -11.44
CA GLY A 64 -0.73 1.50 -10.12
C GLY A 64 -1.72 0.76 -9.22
N GLN A 65 -2.43 -0.22 -9.77
CA GLN A 65 -3.46 -0.96 -9.04
C GLN A 65 -2.93 -2.34 -8.68
N ILE A 66 -2.59 -2.52 -7.42
CA ILE A 66 -1.90 -3.71 -6.91
C ILE A 66 -2.79 -4.43 -5.93
N VAL A 67 -2.91 -5.76 -6.04
CA VAL A 67 -3.52 -6.64 -5.05
C VAL A 67 -2.49 -7.58 -4.45
N ILE A 68 -2.79 -8.03 -3.24
CA ILE A 68 -2.07 -9.12 -2.59
C ILE A 68 -3.06 -10.24 -2.30
N THR A 69 -2.65 -11.46 -2.66
CA THR A 69 -3.45 -12.66 -2.42
C THR A 69 -2.78 -13.57 -1.41
N HIS A 70 -3.60 -14.37 -0.74
CA HIS A 70 -3.18 -15.45 0.15
C HIS A 70 -3.90 -16.72 -0.28
N ASN A 71 -3.17 -17.71 -0.80
CA ASN A 71 -3.72 -18.93 -1.40
C ASN A 71 -4.77 -18.66 -2.51
N GLY A 72 -4.60 -17.58 -3.25
CA GLY A 72 -5.50 -17.15 -4.32
C GLY A 72 -6.58 -16.15 -3.90
N ASP A 73 -6.91 -16.05 -2.61
CA ASP A 73 -7.90 -15.10 -2.10
C ASP A 73 -7.32 -13.67 -2.05
N VAL A 74 -8.04 -12.67 -2.55
CA VAL A 74 -7.65 -11.25 -2.46
C VAL A 74 -7.82 -10.77 -1.04
N VAL A 75 -6.72 -10.48 -0.36
CA VAL A 75 -6.69 -10.10 1.06
C VAL A 75 -6.21 -8.68 1.32
N GLY A 76 -5.93 -7.91 0.28
CA GLY A 76 -5.55 -6.52 0.40
C GLY A 76 -5.22 -5.88 -0.94
N CYS A 77 -5.12 -4.56 -0.95
CA CYS A 77 -4.70 -3.82 -2.14
C CYS A 77 -3.91 -2.56 -1.81
N ALA A 78 -3.27 -2.00 -2.82
CA ALA A 78 -2.67 -0.68 -2.84
C ALA A 78 -3.01 -0.02 -4.18
N LEU A 79 -3.81 1.05 -4.15
CA LEU A 79 -4.24 1.78 -5.33
C LEU A 79 -3.53 3.12 -5.40
N SER A 80 -3.15 3.53 -6.60
CA SER A 80 -2.37 4.75 -6.82
C SER A 80 -2.76 5.42 -8.14
N ILE A 81 -2.46 6.72 -8.23
CA ILE A 81 -2.45 7.49 -9.47
C ILE A 81 -1.12 8.21 -9.59
N ILE A 82 -0.76 8.66 -10.79
CA ILE A 82 0.35 9.59 -10.98
C ILE A 82 -0.23 10.98 -11.09
N VAL A 83 0.43 11.96 -10.47
CA VAL A 83 0.03 13.37 -10.54
C VAL A 83 1.25 14.27 -10.72
N ASP A 84 1.05 15.42 -11.35
CA ASP A 84 1.94 16.55 -11.22
C ASP A 84 1.63 17.23 -9.89
N TYR A 85 2.46 16.97 -8.88
CA TYR A 85 2.16 17.41 -7.52
C TYR A 85 2.22 18.95 -7.37
N ASP A 86 2.98 19.64 -8.19
CA ASP A 86 3.10 21.07 -8.14
C ASP A 86 1.79 21.78 -8.53
N LYS A 87 0.91 21.11 -9.31
CA LYS A 87 -0.44 21.60 -9.61
C LYS A 87 -1.40 21.52 -8.42
N PHE A 88 -1.26 20.52 -7.55
CA PHE A 88 -2.13 20.34 -6.38
C PHE A 88 -1.61 21.04 -5.13
N GLY A 89 -0.30 20.96 -4.91
CA GLY A 89 0.33 21.42 -3.68
C GLY A 89 -0.15 20.65 -2.44
N ASP A 90 0.13 21.20 -1.27
CA ASP A 90 -0.12 20.56 0.01
C ASP A 90 -1.54 20.83 0.58
N LYS A 91 -2.40 21.54 -0.13
CA LYS A 91 -3.73 21.95 0.34
C LYS A 91 -4.82 21.38 -0.56
N HIS A 92 -4.95 20.06 -0.54
CA HIS A 92 -6.01 19.37 -1.27
C HIS A 92 -6.74 18.42 -0.31
N THR A 93 -7.98 18.08 -0.66
CA THR A 93 -8.76 17.03 0.00
C THR A 93 -8.59 15.70 -0.74
N TYR A 94 -9.13 14.63 -0.15
CA TYR A 94 -9.18 13.34 -0.82
C TYR A 94 -10.02 13.38 -2.10
N LEU A 95 -11.11 14.14 -2.10
CA LEU A 95 -11.96 14.33 -3.28
C LEU A 95 -11.25 15.11 -4.37
N ASP A 96 -10.49 16.15 -4.01
CA ASP A 96 -9.73 16.93 -4.99
C ASP A 96 -8.69 16.06 -5.71
N ILE A 97 -7.89 15.30 -4.96
CA ILE A 97 -6.82 14.49 -5.56
C ILE A 97 -7.36 13.31 -6.38
N THR A 98 -8.52 12.76 -6.04
CA THR A 98 -9.17 11.70 -6.80
C THR A 98 -10.06 12.22 -7.93
N GLY A 99 -10.19 13.56 -8.09
CA GLY A 99 -11.11 14.16 -9.04
C GLY A 99 -12.55 13.72 -8.80
N ASN A 100 -12.96 13.67 -7.53
CA ASN A 100 -14.26 13.16 -7.11
C ASN A 100 -14.52 11.73 -7.66
N PHE A 101 -13.50 10.86 -7.59
CA PHE A 101 -13.48 9.48 -8.11
C PHE A 101 -13.62 9.35 -9.64
N SER A 102 -13.43 10.43 -10.40
CA SER A 102 -13.26 10.36 -11.85
C SER A 102 -11.83 9.94 -12.24
N PHE A 103 -10.85 10.25 -11.38
CA PHE A 103 -9.41 10.11 -11.61
C PHE A 103 -8.89 10.87 -12.83
N ASP A 104 -9.59 11.95 -13.23
CA ASP A 104 -9.11 12.85 -14.29
C ASP A 104 -7.89 13.65 -13.84
N THR A 105 -7.60 13.60 -12.55
CA THR A 105 -6.38 14.10 -11.94
C THR A 105 -5.14 13.23 -12.22
N HIS A 106 -5.34 12.00 -12.72
CA HIS A 106 -4.23 11.16 -13.16
C HIS A 106 -3.53 11.81 -14.35
N ASP A 107 -2.27 12.13 -14.16
CA ASP A 107 -1.40 12.71 -15.18
C ASP A 107 -0.25 11.72 -15.46
N PRO A 108 -0.29 11.01 -16.61
CA PRO A 108 0.81 10.09 -16.94
C PRO A 108 2.16 10.80 -17.09
N ASP A 109 2.19 12.11 -17.25
CA ASP A 109 3.39 12.94 -17.30
C ASP A 109 3.77 13.59 -15.97
N GLY A 110 3.01 13.35 -14.89
CA GLY A 110 3.32 13.76 -13.53
C GLY A 110 4.58 13.07 -12.97
N ASP A 111 5.15 13.59 -11.94
CA ASP A 111 6.39 13.14 -11.33
C ASP A 111 6.20 12.42 -9.99
N THR A 112 4.97 12.32 -9.52
CA THR A 112 4.63 11.85 -8.18
C THR A 112 3.62 10.72 -8.22
N LEU A 113 3.91 9.61 -7.53
CA LEU A 113 2.94 8.54 -7.29
C LEU A 113 2.10 8.90 -6.08
N TYR A 114 0.79 9.10 -6.26
CA TYR A 114 -0.11 9.38 -5.16
C TYR A 114 -0.84 8.11 -4.73
N GLY A 115 -0.60 7.68 -3.48
CA GLY A 115 -1.29 6.53 -2.87
C GLY A 115 -2.70 6.94 -2.42
N ILE A 116 -3.71 6.42 -3.09
CA ILE A 116 -5.12 6.74 -2.79
C ILE A 116 -5.80 5.70 -1.90
N GLU A 117 -5.28 4.47 -1.87
CA GLU A 117 -5.83 3.41 -1.03
C GLU A 117 -4.73 2.42 -0.62
N VAL A 118 -4.82 1.90 0.60
CA VAL A 118 -4.10 0.71 1.04
C VAL A 118 -4.81 0.06 2.22
N PHE A 119 -5.12 -1.21 2.10
CA PHE A 119 -5.63 -1.99 3.23
C PHE A 119 -5.18 -3.45 3.16
N VAL A 120 -5.30 -4.13 4.28
CA VAL A 120 -5.19 -5.59 4.42
C VAL A 120 -6.37 -6.08 5.24
N HIS A 121 -7.00 -7.15 4.79
CA HIS A 121 -8.10 -7.83 5.49
C HIS A 121 -7.69 -8.16 6.93
N PRO A 122 -8.54 -7.89 7.93
CA PRO A 122 -8.19 -8.01 9.34
C PRO A 122 -7.63 -9.38 9.74
N ASP A 123 -8.20 -10.47 9.22
CA ASP A 123 -7.84 -11.84 9.57
C ASP A 123 -6.43 -12.23 9.05
N TYR A 124 -5.87 -11.44 8.11
CA TYR A 124 -4.54 -11.66 7.54
C TYR A 124 -3.49 -10.65 8.05
N ARG A 125 -3.84 -9.88 9.09
CA ARG A 125 -2.88 -8.99 9.76
C ARG A 125 -1.81 -9.82 10.47
N GLY A 126 -0.62 -9.24 10.65
CA GLY A 126 0.51 -9.95 11.24
C GLY A 126 1.38 -10.72 10.23
N LEU A 127 0.88 -11.02 9.04
CA LEU A 127 1.63 -11.70 7.96
C LEU A 127 2.54 -10.78 7.13
N ARG A 128 2.72 -9.53 7.56
CA ARG A 128 3.52 -8.49 6.87
C ARG A 128 3.03 -8.17 5.43
N LEU A 129 1.76 -8.46 5.11
CA LEU A 129 1.20 -8.24 3.77
C LEU A 129 1.18 -6.75 3.40
N ALA A 130 0.79 -5.88 4.34
CA ALA A 130 0.82 -4.44 4.12
C ALA A 130 2.22 -3.93 3.74
N ARG A 131 3.28 -4.46 4.36
CA ARG A 131 4.66 -4.12 4.01
C ARG A 131 4.98 -4.48 2.56
N ARG A 132 4.57 -5.67 2.12
CA ARG A 132 4.76 -6.10 0.71
C ARG A 132 4.04 -5.18 -0.28
N LEU A 133 2.85 -4.67 0.07
CA LEU A 133 2.13 -3.68 -0.73
C LEU A 133 2.90 -2.36 -0.81
N TYR A 134 3.47 -1.89 0.31
CA TYR A 134 4.31 -0.69 0.33
C TYR A 134 5.60 -0.87 -0.49
N ASP A 135 6.27 -2.01 -0.34
CA ASP A 135 7.48 -2.32 -1.11
C ASP A 135 7.18 -2.36 -2.62
N SER A 136 6.06 -2.96 -3.02
CA SER A 136 5.63 -3.01 -4.43
C SER A 136 5.32 -1.61 -4.98
N ARG A 137 4.71 -0.73 -4.17
CA ARG A 137 4.45 0.67 -4.55
C ARG A 137 5.75 1.46 -4.69
N LYS A 138 6.74 1.23 -3.81
CA LYS A 138 8.07 1.82 -3.91
C LYS A 138 8.79 1.37 -5.19
N LEU A 139 8.80 0.06 -5.45
CA LEU A 139 9.36 -0.50 -6.68
C LEU A 139 8.70 0.06 -7.95
N LEU A 140 7.38 0.27 -7.94
CA LEU A 140 6.68 0.91 -9.04
C LEU A 140 7.17 2.35 -9.24
N CYS A 141 7.27 3.13 -8.17
CA CYS A 141 7.77 4.50 -8.19
C CYS A 141 9.21 4.58 -8.76
N GLU A 142 10.08 3.68 -8.33
CA GLU A 142 11.46 3.56 -8.82
C GLU A 142 11.51 3.19 -10.30
N ARG A 143 10.78 2.14 -10.70
CA ARG A 143 10.72 1.66 -12.09
C ARG A 143 10.23 2.73 -13.06
N MET A 144 9.27 3.53 -12.63
CA MET A 144 8.70 4.61 -13.43
C MET A 144 9.52 5.91 -13.34
N ASN A 145 10.63 5.90 -12.63
CA ASN A 145 11.45 7.08 -12.39
C ASN A 145 10.61 8.27 -11.87
N LEU A 146 9.69 7.99 -10.92
CA LEU A 146 8.93 9.05 -10.25
C LEU A 146 9.72 9.58 -9.05
N ARG A 147 9.60 10.87 -8.79
CA ARG A 147 10.37 11.60 -7.78
C ARG A 147 10.08 11.13 -6.35
N MET A 148 8.81 10.82 -6.07
CA MET A 148 8.36 10.49 -4.73
C MET A 148 7.01 9.76 -4.71
N ILE A 149 6.68 9.19 -3.55
CA ILE A 149 5.33 8.75 -3.22
C ILE A 149 4.74 9.72 -2.21
N ILE A 150 3.50 10.16 -2.45
CA ILE A 150 2.72 10.95 -1.50
C ILE A 150 1.43 10.21 -1.15
N ALA A 151 0.96 10.35 0.08
CA ALA A 151 -0.33 9.84 0.53
C ALA A 151 -0.90 10.69 1.66
N GLY A 152 -2.22 10.77 1.73
CA GLY A 152 -2.95 11.26 2.90
C GLY A 152 -3.14 10.12 3.92
N GLY A 153 -2.33 10.07 4.97
CA GLY A 153 -2.40 9.02 5.99
C GLY A 153 -3.41 9.36 7.07
N ARG A 154 -4.39 8.47 7.28
CA ARG A 154 -5.33 8.56 8.42
C ARG A 154 -4.60 8.47 9.76
N ILE A 155 -5.22 9.02 10.80
CA ILE A 155 -4.75 8.93 12.20
C ILE A 155 -5.90 8.41 13.09
N PRO A 156 -6.33 7.14 12.91
CA PRO A 156 -7.61 6.64 13.40
C PRO A 156 -7.76 6.59 14.93
N LYS A 157 -6.70 6.74 15.70
CA LYS A 157 -6.81 6.87 17.17
C LYS A 157 -6.85 8.32 17.64
N TYR A 158 -6.77 9.30 16.77
CA TYR A 158 -6.73 10.69 17.18
C TYR A 158 -7.99 11.11 17.94
N ASP A 159 -9.16 10.60 17.57
CA ASP A 159 -10.41 10.90 18.28
C ASP A 159 -10.32 10.67 19.80
N MET A 160 -9.63 9.60 20.23
CA MET A 160 -9.45 9.28 21.64
C MET A 160 -8.62 10.31 22.42
N TYR A 161 -7.82 11.11 21.72
CA TYR A 161 -6.91 12.11 22.31
C TYR A 161 -7.29 13.56 21.96
N ALA A 162 -8.31 13.75 21.13
CA ALA A 162 -8.64 15.06 20.56
C ALA A 162 -9.06 16.11 21.59
N ASN A 163 -9.49 15.70 22.79
CA ASN A 163 -9.81 16.60 23.89
C ASN A 163 -8.57 17.13 24.64
N GLU A 164 -7.44 16.41 24.54
CA GLU A 164 -6.20 16.69 25.26
C GLU A 164 -5.09 17.17 24.35
N LEU A 165 -5.06 16.67 23.11
CA LEU A 165 -3.98 16.91 22.17
C LEU A 165 -4.49 17.53 20.87
N THR A 166 -3.78 18.53 20.38
CA THR A 166 -3.93 18.99 18.99
C THR A 166 -3.45 17.90 18.03
N PRO A 167 -3.89 17.90 16.75
CA PRO A 167 -3.40 16.94 15.76
C PRO A 167 -1.86 16.90 15.67
N ARG A 168 -1.20 18.05 15.81
CA ARG A 168 0.26 18.14 15.79
C ARG A 168 0.90 17.44 16.97
N GLN A 169 0.42 17.74 18.17
CA GLN A 169 0.93 17.10 19.39
C GLN A 169 0.72 15.60 19.36
N TYR A 170 -0.44 15.13 18.88
CA TYR A 170 -0.71 13.71 18.70
C TYR A 170 0.31 13.06 17.75
N ILE A 171 0.51 13.64 16.56
CA ILE A 171 1.46 13.13 15.56
C ILE A 171 2.88 13.09 16.13
N ASP A 172 3.30 14.15 16.85
CA ASP A 172 4.63 14.21 17.47
C ASP A 172 4.78 13.11 18.52
N LYS A 173 3.75 12.84 19.32
CA LYS A 173 3.76 11.71 20.29
C LYS A 173 3.82 10.34 19.59
N VAL A 174 3.14 10.15 18.47
CA VAL A 174 3.26 8.91 17.69
C VAL A 174 4.68 8.77 17.11
N ARG A 175 5.28 9.83 16.59
CA ARG A 175 6.66 9.84 16.09
C ARG A 175 7.67 9.49 17.17
N ASN A 176 7.45 10.00 18.39
CA ASN A 176 8.28 9.73 19.55
C ASN A 176 8.00 8.35 20.18
N ARG A 177 7.05 7.57 19.63
CA ARG A 177 6.62 6.25 20.16
C ARG A 177 5.97 6.32 21.55
N GLU A 178 5.44 7.47 21.94
CA GLU A 178 4.66 7.65 23.17
C GLU A 178 3.23 7.16 22.99
N ILE A 179 2.70 7.26 21.77
CA ILE A 179 1.39 6.76 21.37
C ILE A 179 1.58 5.79 20.18
N LEU A 180 0.86 4.68 20.20
CA LEU A 180 0.79 3.73 19.10
C LEU A 180 -0.47 3.97 18.28
N ASP A 181 -0.34 4.64 17.13
CA ASP A 181 -1.38 4.72 16.11
C ASP A 181 -1.17 3.60 15.09
N PRO A 182 -2.18 2.74 14.82
CA PRO A 182 -1.98 1.57 13.97
C PRO A 182 -1.61 1.93 12.52
N THR A 183 -2.11 3.06 12.01
CA THR A 183 -1.86 3.49 10.64
C THR A 183 -0.59 4.32 10.55
N LEU A 184 -0.49 5.40 11.31
CA LEU A 184 0.66 6.30 11.25
C LEU A 184 1.96 5.62 11.68
N THR A 185 1.93 4.82 12.78
CA THR A 185 3.12 4.08 13.23
C THR A 185 3.62 3.12 12.17
N PHE A 186 2.69 2.44 11.47
CA PHE A 186 3.05 1.53 10.38
C PHE A 186 3.66 2.29 9.20
N GLN A 187 3.09 3.42 8.81
CA GLN A 187 3.58 4.25 7.72
C GLN A 187 4.99 4.79 7.99
N LEU A 188 5.24 5.27 9.22
CA LEU A 188 6.58 5.70 9.65
C LEU A 188 7.58 4.54 9.63
N SER A 189 7.16 3.32 10.00
CA SER A 189 8.01 2.12 9.96
C SER A 189 8.32 1.62 8.54
N ASN A 190 7.66 2.16 7.53
CA ASN A 190 7.91 1.94 6.11
C ASN A 190 8.57 3.15 5.44
N ASP A 191 9.38 3.91 6.18
CA ASP A 191 10.22 5.03 5.74
C ASP A 191 9.45 6.24 5.19
N PHE A 192 8.14 6.32 5.44
CA PHE A 192 7.39 7.52 5.14
C PHE A 192 7.64 8.58 6.21
N GLN A 193 7.69 9.82 5.78
CA GLN A 193 7.88 10.99 6.64
C GLN A 193 6.62 11.84 6.64
N VAL A 194 6.24 12.37 7.80
CA VAL A 194 5.16 13.36 7.89
C VAL A 194 5.70 14.72 7.46
N LYS A 195 5.24 15.21 6.31
CA LYS A 195 5.55 16.53 5.82
C LYS A 195 4.67 17.59 6.47
N LYS A 196 3.37 17.28 6.62
CA LYS A 196 2.36 18.27 7.05
C LYS A 196 1.11 17.60 7.61
N ILE A 197 0.29 18.38 8.29
CA ILE A 197 -1.07 18.00 8.67
C ILE A 197 -2.03 18.51 7.60
N MET A 198 -2.87 17.62 7.08
CA MET A 198 -3.95 17.95 6.17
C MET A 198 -5.24 18.06 6.99
N ARG A 199 -5.73 19.30 7.14
CA ARG A 199 -7.00 19.55 7.84
C ARG A 199 -8.15 19.32 6.88
N ASN A 200 -9.20 18.67 7.37
CA ASN A 200 -10.41 18.39 6.59
C ASN A 200 -10.12 17.63 5.28
N TYR A 201 -9.12 16.73 5.33
CA TYR A 201 -8.73 15.93 4.17
C TYR A 201 -9.79 14.88 3.82
N LEU A 202 -10.36 14.23 4.83
CA LEU A 202 -11.43 13.24 4.72
C LEU A 202 -12.49 13.54 5.79
N PRO A 203 -13.42 14.47 5.51
CA PRO A 203 -14.36 15.00 6.51
C PRO A 203 -15.22 13.94 7.22
N GLU A 204 -15.54 12.85 6.53
CA GLU A 204 -16.36 11.76 7.09
C GLU A 204 -15.56 10.83 8.02
N ASP A 205 -14.23 10.97 8.10
CA ASP A 205 -13.40 10.15 8.99
C ASP A 205 -13.45 10.66 10.44
N ASN A 206 -14.44 10.20 11.19
CA ASN A 206 -14.63 10.59 12.59
C ASN A 206 -13.46 10.14 13.49
N GLU A 207 -12.84 8.98 13.21
CA GLU A 207 -11.71 8.44 13.98
C GLU A 207 -10.48 9.35 13.90
N SER A 208 -10.28 10.03 12.77
CA SER A 208 -9.21 11.01 12.55
C SER A 208 -9.69 12.46 12.70
N ARG A 209 -10.95 12.70 13.08
CA ARG A 209 -11.58 14.04 13.11
C ARG A 209 -11.41 14.82 11.79
N GLY A 210 -11.52 14.13 10.66
CA GLY A 210 -11.34 14.69 9.33
C GLY A 210 -9.88 15.03 8.96
N HIS A 211 -8.92 14.79 9.86
CA HIS A 211 -7.52 15.10 9.64
C HIS A 211 -6.76 13.94 9.01
N ALA A 212 -5.68 14.26 8.29
CA ALA A 212 -4.71 13.31 7.81
C ALA A 212 -3.28 13.85 7.94
N THR A 213 -2.31 12.96 7.84
CA THR A 213 -0.90 13.33 7.64
C THR A 213 -0.58 13.32 6.17
N LEU A 214 0.02 14.40 5.65
CA LEU A 214 0.68 14.36 4.35
C LEU A 214 1.99 13.59 4.50
N LEU A 215 2.00 12.38 3.99
CA LEU A 215 3.13 11.47 4.03
C LEU A 215 3.91 11.53 2.74
N VAL A 216 5.22 11.51 2.85
CA VAL A 216 6.14 11.53 1.71
C VAL A 216 7.18 10.43 1.89
N TRP A 217 7.43 9.69 0.82
CA TRP A 217 8.60 8.83 0.65
C TRP A 217 9.35 9.29 -0.60
N HIS A 218 10.64 9.58 -0.48
CA HIS A 218 11.46 10.05 -1.58
C HIS A 218 12.13 8.89 -2.29
N ASN A 219 12.02 8.88 -3.62
CA ASN A 219 12.77 7.94 -4.45
C ASN A 219 14.22 8.43 -4.56
N VAL A 220 15.12 7.77 -3.87
CA VAL A 220 16.55 8.10 -3.88
C VAL A 220 17.24 7.78 -5.20
N TYR A 221 16.58 7.01 -6.07
CA TYR A 221 17.06 6.65 -7.41
C TYR A 221 16.46 7.52 -8.51
N TYR A 222 15.68 8.54 -8.14
CA TYR A 222 15.10 9.46 -9.12
C TYR A 222 16.19 10.22 -9.87
N ASP A 223 16.08 10.20 -11.19
CA ASP A 223 17.01 10.87 -12.10
C ASP A 223 16.21 11.84 -12.99
N SER A 224 16.39 13.14 -12.79
CA SER A 224 15.69 14.18 -13.54
C SER A 224 16.06 14.24 -15.02
N GLU A 225 17.22 13.69 -15.39
CA GLU A 225 17.71 13.63 -16.78
C GLU A 225 17.09 12.45 -17.55
N LYS A 226 16.54 11.45 -16.85
CA LYS A 226 15.86 10.33 -17.48
C LYS A 226 14.42 10.66 -17.77
N SER A 227 14.04 10.62 -19.03
CA SER A 227 12.63 10.56 -19.41
C SER A 227 11.98 9.33 -18.73
N ILE A 228 10.71 9.46 -18.37
CA ILE A 228 9.92 8.40 -17.72
C ILE A 228 9.81 7.22 -18.68
N ILE A 229 10.62 6.19 -18.43
CA ILE A 229 10.97 5.12 -19.40
C ILE A 229 9.78 4.19 -19.71
N LEU A 230 8.76 4.11 -18.87
CA LEU A 230 7.74 3.06 -18.97
C LEU A 230 6.34 3.54 -19.37
N ARG A 231 6.20 4.77 -19.84
CA ARG A 231 4.89 5.31 -20.27
C ARG A 231 4.47 4.89 -21.66
N LYS A 232 5.39 4.42 -22.49
CA LYS A 232 5.10 3.73 -23.73
C LYS A 232 5.30 2.24 -23.51
N LYS A 233 4.42 1.41 -24.04
CA LYS A 233 4.52 -0.06 -24.07
C LYS A 233 5.73 -0.50 -24.92
N ASP A 234 6.91 -0.18 -24.46
CA ASP A 234 8.11 -0.78 -25.01
C ASP A 234 8.32 -2.10 -24.29
N ILE A 235 8.20 -3.19 -25.02
CA ILE A 235 8.44 -4.53 -24.53
C ILE A 235 9.90 -4.63 -24.10
N ILE A 236 10.17 -4.46 -22.81
CA ILE A 236 11.47 -4.75 -22.24
C ILE A 236 11.57 -6.27 -22.12
N ARG A 237 12.37 -6.90 -22.97
CA ARG A 237 12.77 -8.30 -22.77
C ARG A 237 13.71 -8.36 -21.57
N ILE A 238 13.21 -8.68 -20.40
CA ILE A 238 14.02 -8.95 -19.22
C ILE A 238 14.59 -10.35 -19.39
N GLY A 239 15.88 -10.44 -19.66
CA GLY A 239 16.61 -11.69 -19.53
C GLY A 239 16.70 -12.06 -18.04
N LEU A 240 15.98 -13.10 -17.61
CA LEU A 240 16.17 -13.71 -16.30
C LEU A 240 17.57 -14.31 -16.25
N VAL A 241 18.51 -13.62 -15.61
CA VAL A 241 19.80 -14.21 -15.23
C VAL A 241 19.54 -14.99 -13.93
N GLN A 242 19.38 -16.28 -14.06
CA GLN A 242 19.28 -17.17 -12.93
C GLN A 242 20.68 -17.37 -12.34
N TRP A 243 21.01 -16.65 -11.27
CA TRP A 243 22.22 -16.88 -10.52
C TRP A 243 22.05 -18.14 -9.67
N GLN A 244 22.65 -19.26 -10.10
CA GLN A 244 22.86 -20.39 -9.22
C GLN A 244 24.03 -20.05 -8.28
N MET A 245 23.73 -19.73 -7.03
CA MET A 245 24.73 -19.76 -5.97
C MET A 245 25.14 -21.22 -5.76
N ARG A 246 26.30 -21.61 -6.25
CA ARG A 246 26.95 -22.85 -5.80
C ARG A 246 27.50 -22.59 -4.39
N PRO A 247 27.13 -23.39 -3.39
CA PRO A 247 27.77 -23.28 -2.09
C PRO A 247 29.25 -23.63 -2.26
N TYR A 248 30.11 -22.70 -1.91
CA TYR A 248 31.55 -22.97 -1.78
C TYR A 248 31.76 -23.82 -0.52
N PHE A 249 31.84 -25.13 -0.68
CA PHE A 249 32.52 -25.96 0.29
C PHE A 249 34.01 -25.95 -0.06
N LYS A 250 34.84 -25.35 0.78
CA LYS A 250 36.28 -25.63 0.81
C LYS A 250 36.50 -26.88 1.65
N PRO A 251 37.44 -27.77 1.25
CA PRO A 251 37.81 -28.92 2.03
C PRO A 251 38.52 -28.54 3.34
#